data_8b2ff813a6027eae42a9000fa0144237
#
_entry.id   8b2ff813a6027eae42a9000fa0144237
#
_cell.length_a   1.000
_cell.length_b   1.000
_cell.length_c   1.000
_cell.angle_alpha   90.00
_cell.angle_beta   90.00
_cell.angle_gamma   90.00
#
_symmetry.space_group_name_H-M   'P 1'
#
loop_
_entity.id
_entity.type
_entity.pdbx_description
1 polymer ?
#
loop_
_entity_poly.entity_id
_entity_poly.type
_entity_poly.pdbx_seq_one_letter_code
_entity_poly.pdbx_strand_id
1 'polypeptide(L)'
;MEIVCEGYKKSMRKDSDNAKLLEPGELPSKRKILVVEDNELNRDILSSFLEEKFDVFLAENGEEGLELLSEHYRELSVVLLDICMPVCDGFEFLRRRNTDKFLSTIPVIVMTGSNSKDVELQCLDLGAVDFIPKPYNFKLVMGRINSVIKLRESVMALTAVEHDELTGVYTRQAFFYHAKSFLKTRPGERFHLVIADIRDFKLINSSYGEKVGDEILCYLAGAYTKMLKTGLVSRYGSDQFVCMTCDDCDLSLETVTKIEEEIAEHAPVPNLMVKYGVYQDIDKSLPVSVICDRGFMAIRSIRDNYECNIAYYTEKMKQKQMQDRLLENRFESAIKNKEFVAYFQPKYDVKTERITGAESLVRWINPDGSMVMPGDFIPLYEKDGLIVKLDEYIFRYVCEFQRELMEKGQELIPISVNLSRTSIHHSDIVERYMKIVEENGIPFSCVPVELTETATLNNVMIRDFTEKLVNAGFALHMDDFGSGYSSLITLSELPFNTLKIDKSLIDCIHQQKGRMVVQQVIILAHGLGMKVVAEGVETADQVELLKEMECDNIQGFYYSRPLPKAEFVKKSEEN
;
A
#
# COMPACT_ATOMS: atom_id res chain seq x y z
N MET A 1 -11.25 17.88 -27.10
CA MET A 1 -10.25 17.17 -26.30
C MET A 1 -8.81 17.54 -26.71
N GLU A 2 -8.48 17.67 -27.99
CA GLU A 2 -7.15 18.11 -28.46
C GLU A 2 -6.74 19.52 -28.00
N ILE A 3 -7.67 20.47 -27.90
CA ILE A 3 -7.39 21.88 -27.54
C ILE A 3 -6.94 22.03 -26.08
N VAL A 4 -7.39 21.17 -25.16
CA VAL A 4 -7.00 21.22 -23.73
C VAL A 4 -5.63 20.58 -23.50
N CYS A 5 -5.27 19.55 -24.27
CA CYS A 5 -3.94 18.93 -24.22
C CYS A 5 -2.84 19.81 -24.82
N GLU A 6 -3.14 20.60 -25.86
CA GLU A 6 -2.16 21.53 -26.43
C GLU A 6 -1.87 22.74 -25.53
N GLY A 7 -2.87 23.22 -24.79
CA GLY A 7 -2.69 24.28 -23.79
C GLY A 7 -1.79 23.83 -22.64
N TYR A 8 -1.97 22.61 -22.15
CA TYR A 8 -1.14 22.03 -21.08
C TYR A 8 0.30 21.73 -21.56
N LYS A 9 0.46 21.17 -22.77
CA LYS A 9 1.79 20.90 -23.35
C LYS A 9 2.59 22.17 -23.66
N LYS A 10 1.94 23.29 -24.01
CA LYS A 10 2.62 24.58 -24.21
C LYS A 10 3.05 25.25 -22.91
N SER A 11 2.28 25.08 -21.82
CA SER A 11 2.65 25.58 -20.49
C SER A 11 3.87 24.80 -19.93
N MET A 12 3.87 23.46 -20.02
CA MET A 12 4.97 22.64 -19.45
C MET A 12 6.30 22.72 -20.21
N ARG A 13 6.30 23.01 -21.52
CA ARG A 13 7.57 23.14 -22.28
C ARG A 13 8.36 24.41 -22.00
N LYS A 14 7.76 25.43 -21.39
CA LYS A 14 8.47 26.65 -20.96
C LYS A 14 9.05 26.57 -19.54
N ASP A 15 8.62 25.59 -18.72
CA ASP A 15 8.93 25.52 -17.29
C ASP A 15 10.14 24.64 -16.93
N SER A 16 10.77 23.96 -17.90
CA SER A 16 11.83 22.97 -17.60
C SER A 16 13.24 23.54 -17.42
N ASP A 17 13.47 24.82 -17.65
CA ASP A 17 14.86 25.35 -17.69
C ASP A 17 15.30 26.20 -16.49
N ASN A 18 14.48 26.47 -15.47
CA ASN A 18 14.91 27.32 -14.34
C ASN A 18 14.31 26.99 -12.95
N ALA A 19 14.22 25.72 -12.58
CA ALA A 19 14.01 25.35 -11.17
C ALA A 19 15.36 25.16 -10.48
N LYS A 20 16.06 26.24 -10.12
CA LYS A 20 17.10 26.19 -9.09
C LYS A 20 16.42 26.10 -7.73
N LEU A 21 16.55 24.96 -7.06
CA LEU A 21 16.31 24.79 -5.63
C LEU A 21 17.27 25.72 -4.87
N LEU A 22 16.73 26.62 -4.05
CA LEU A 22 17.48 27.50 -3.14
C LEU A 22 18.21 26.62 -2.10
N GLU A 23 19.52 26.75 -2.02
CA GLU A 23 20.30 26.14 -0.94
C GLU A 23 20.01 26.81 0.41
N PRO A 24 20.06 26.10 1.56
CA PRO A 24 19.79 26.66 2.87
C PRO A 24 20.94 27.56 3.30
N GLY A 25 20.75 28.86 3.19
CA GLY A 25 21.74 29.87 3.64
C GLY A 25 21.69 31.24 2.95
N GLU A 26 20.88 31.42 1.92
CA GLU A 26 20.73 32.75 1.29
C GLU A 26 19.77 33.64 2.09
N LEU A 27 20.19 34.87 2.36
CA LEU A 27 19.36 35.93 2.91
C LEU A 27 18.10 36.06 2.04
N PRO A 28 16.89 36.26 2.64
CA PRO A 28 15.68 36.39 1.86
C PRO A 28 15.82 37.53 0.84
N SER A 29 15.68 37.20 -0.45
CA SER A 29 15.67 38.19 -1.52
C SER A 29 14.61 39.24 -1.22
N LYS A 30 14.92 40.51 -1.47
CA LYS A 30 13.92 41.60 -1.29
C LYS A 30 12.66 41.24 -2.10
N ARG A 31 11.46 41.52 -1.54
CA ARG A 31 10.20 41.37 -2.26
C ARG A 31 10.15 42.32 -3.45
N LYS A 32 9.57 41.85 -4.57
CA LYS A 32 9.51 42.61 -5.82
C LYS A 32 8.18 43.36 -5.96
N ILE A 33 8.22 44.60 -6.38
CA ILE A 33 7.06 45.51 -6.56
C ILE A 33 7.14 46.11 -7.96
N LEU A 34 6.01 46.22 -8.65
CA LEU A 34 5.89 46.95 -9.89
C LEU A 34 5.23 48.30 -9.62
N VAL A 35 5.85 49.39 -10.06
CA VAL A 35 5.31 50.78 -10.01
C VAL A 35 5.03 51.22 -11.44
N VAL A 36 3.77 51.59 -11.71
CA VAL A 36 3.31 52.06 -13.02
C VAL A 36 2.85 53.51 -12.82
N GLU A 37 3.62 54.49 -13.27
CA GLU A 37 3.42 55.93 -13.06
C GLU A 37 4.04 56.67 -14.26
N ASP A 38 3.29 57.53 -14.95
CA ASP A 38 3.76 58.25 -16.13
C ASP A 38 4.67 59.43 -15.79
N ASN A 39 4.45 60.07 -14.64
CA ASN A 39 5.26 61.19 -14.21
C ASN A 39 6.62 60.73 -13.67
N GLU A 40 7.71 61.11 -14.37
CA GLU A 40 9.10 60.73 -14.04
C GLU A 40 9.48 61.13 -12.61
N LEU A 41 9.13 62.31 -12.17
CA LEU A 41 9.46 62.79 -10.80
C LEU A 41 8.75 61.94 -9.74
N ASN A 42 7.48 61.63 -9.94
CA ASN A 42 6.72 60.77 -9.01
C ASN A 42 7.29 59.35 -9.00
N ARG A 43 7.66 58.81 -10.14
CA ARG A 43 8.23 57.48 -10.32
C ARG A 43 9.58 57.37 -9.58
N ASP A 44 10.47 58.37 -9.74
CA ASP A 44 11.77 58.44 -9.08
C ASP A 44 11.63 58.57 -7.54
N ILE A 45 10.71 59.38 -7.07
CA ILE A 45 10.44 59.55 -5.64
C ILE A 45 9.94 58.25 -5.02
N LEU A 46 9.01 57.55 -5.68
CA LEU A 46 8.50 56.27 -5.21
C LEU A 46 9.59 55.18 -5.27
N SER A 47 10.35 55.12 -6.35
CA SER A 47 11.47 54.16 -6.49
C SER A 47 12.49 54.34 -5.39
N SER A 48 13.02 55.54 -5.22
CA SER A 48 14.03 55.84 -4.18
C SER A 48 13.56 55.46 -2.78
N PHE A 49 12.27 55.64 -2.48
CA PHE A 49 11.71 55.31 -1.18
C PHE A 49 11.49 53.81 -1.00
N LEU A 50 11.04 53.11 -2.05
CA LEU A 50 10.70 51.70 -1.99
C LEU A 50 11.93 50.78 -2.07
N GLU A 51 12.99 51.19 -2.79
CA GLU A 51 14.25 50.43 -2.97
C GLU A 51 15.00 50.14 -1.67
N GLU A 52 14.72 50.89 -0.60
CA GLU A 52 15.28 50.55 0.73
C GLU A 52 14.85 49.16 1.19
N LYS A 53 13.62 48.70 0.81
CA LYS A 53 13.01 47.45 1.31
C LYS A 53 12.58 46.48 0.26
N PHE A 54 12.45 46.92 -0.98
CA PHE A 54 11.91 46.13 -2.11
C PHE A 54 12.83 46.23 -3.32
N ASP A 55 12.74 45.26 -4.21
CA ASP A 55 13.24 45.36 -5.58
C ASP A 55 12.11 45.95 -6.44
N VAL A 56 12.35 47.08 -7.09
CA VAL A 56 11.30 47.84 -7.77
C VAL A 56 11.45 47.74 -9.27
N PHE A 57 10.38 47.31 -9.95
CA PHE A 57 10.22 47.43 -11.39
C PHE A 57 9.46 48.69 -11.70
N LEU A 58 9.85 49.43 -12.72
CA LEU A 58 9.26 50.71 -13.12
C LEU A 58 8.66 50.60 -14.54
N ALA A 59 7.47 51.17 -14.70
CA ALA A 59 6.81 51.31 -16.00
C ALA A 59 6.27 52.74 -16.17
N GLU A 60 6.34 53.30 -17.37
CA GLU A 60 5.95 54.68 -17.69
C GLU A 60 4.47 54.79 -18.12
N ASN A 61 3.83 53.69 -18.41
CA ASN A 61 2.41 53.63 -18.81
C ASN A 61 1.83 52.22 -18.55
N GLY A 62 0.52 52.09 -18.71
CA GLY A 62 -0.15 50.82 -18.44
C GLY A 62 0.21 49.69 -19.43
N GLU A 63 0.65 49.97 -20.64
CA GLU A 63 1.06 48.94 -21.62
C GLU A 63 2.36 48.26 -21.17
N GLU A 64 3.39 49.06 -20.88
CA GLU A 64 4.66 48.60 -20.34
C GLU A 64 4.46 47.88 -18.99
N GLY A 65 3.56 48.41 -18.16
CA GLY A 65 3.18 47.80 -16.87
C GLY A 65 2.59 46.39 -17.05
N LEU A 66 1.75 46.17 -18.07
CA LEU A 66 1.19 44.86 -18.39
C LEU A 66 2.24 43.88 -18.96
N GLU A 67 3.19 44.37 -19.75
CA GLU A 67 4.31 43.56 -20.23
C GLU A 67 5.17 43.08 -19.07
N LEU A 68 5.62 43.98 -18.19
CA LEU A 68 6.41 43.62 -16.99
C LEU A 68 5.63 42.73 -16.02
N LEU A 69 4.33 42.97 -15.86
CA LEU A 69 3.48 42.12 -15.06
C LEU A 69 3.41 40.70 -15.62
N SER A 70 3.27 40.57 -16.93
CA SER A 70 3.22 39.26 -17.61
C SER A 70 4.55 38.51 -17.53
N GLU A 71 5.68 39.24 -17.63
CA GLU A 71 7.01 38.64 -17.57
C GLU A 71 7.38 38.18 -16.13
N HIS A 72 6.99 38.97 -15.12
CA HIS A 72 7.43 38.80 -13.72
C HIS A 72 6.32 38.42 -12.74
N TYR A 73 5.12 38.01 -13.19
CA TYR A 73 3.97 37.78 -12.28
C TYR A 73 4.24 36.78 -11.15
N ARG A 74 5.13 35.82 -11.34
CA ARG A 74 5.50 34.84 -10.30
C ARG A 74 6.30 35.45 -9.15
N GLU A 75 7.02 36.51 -9.42
CA GLU A 75 7.95 37.14 -8.47
C GLU A 75 7.36 38.41 -7.82
N LEU A 76 6.39 39.04 -8.49
CA LEU A 76 5.79 40.27 -8.04
C LEU A 76 4.85 40.06 -6.85
N SER A 77 5.03 40.87 -5.81
CA SER A 77 4.22 40.86 -4.60
C SER A 77 3.01 41.80 -4.66
N VAL A 78 3.14 42.94 -5.33
CA VAL A 78 2.08 43.93 -5.48
C VAL A 78 2.42 44.87 -6.65
N VAL A 79 1.39 45.48 -7.26
CA VAL A 79 1.50 46.54 -8.26
C VAL A 79 0.98 47.85 -7.64
N LEU A 80 1.73 48.94 -7.78
CA LEU A 80 1.28 50.29 -7.57
C LEU A 80 0.96 50.91 -8.92
N LEU A 81 -0.29 51.34 -9.11
CA LEU A 81 -0.81 51.75 -10.41
C LEU A 81 -1.39 53.13 -10.38
N ASP A 82 -0.87 54.08 -11.20
CA ASP A 82 -1.55 55.34 -11.44
C ASP A 82 -2.76 55.13 -12.38
N ILE A 83 -3.79 55.96 -12.19
CA ILE A 83 -4.99 55.93 -12.99
C ILE A 83 -4.82 56.75 -14.28
N CYS A 84 -4.26 57.94 -14.15
CA CYS A 84 -4.21 58.92 -15.21
C CYS A 84 -2.88 58.86 -15.97
N MET A 85 -2.79 57.96 -16.91
CA MET A 85 -1.59 57.75 -17.73
C MET A 85 -1.91 57.80 -19.23
N PRO A 86 -0.96 58.22 -20.10
CA PRO A 86 -1.09 58.16 -21.54
C PRO A 86 -0.97 56.69 -22.00
N VAL A 87 -1.37 56.43 -23.28
CA VAL A 87 -1.29 55.18 -23.99
C VAL A 87 -2.25 54.10 -23.46
N CYS A 88 -2.11 53.69 -22.19
CA CYS A 88 -2.98 52.77 -21.47
C CYS A 88 -3.19 53.31 -20.04
N ASP A 89 -4.41 53.73 -19.76
CA ASP A 89 -4.77 54.22 -18.44
C ASP A 89 -4.94 53.11 -17.40
N GLY A 90 -5.03 53.47 -16.10
CA GLY A 90 -5.14 52.51 -15.01
C GLY A 90 -6.43 51.68 -15.07
N PHE A 91 -7.52 52.19 -15.65
CA PHE A 91 -8.76 51.44 -15.77
C PHE A 91 -8.62 50.36 -16.85
N GLU A 92 -7.98 50.65 -17.98
CA GLU A 92 -7.74 49.69 -19.04
C GLU A 92 -6.72 48.63 -18.60
N PHE A 93 -5.69 49.03 -17.86
CA PHE A 93 -4.76 48.11 -17.22
C PHE A 93 -5.51 47.09 -16.32
N LEU A 94 -6.39 47.51 -15.44
CA LEU A 94 -7.17 46.64 -14.55
C LEU A 94 -8.09 45.70 -15.38
N ARG A 95 -8.77 46.18 -16.40
CA ARG A 95 -9.63 45.36 -17.27
C ARG A 95 -8.83 44.27 -17.95
N ARG A 96 -7.73 44.60 -18.59
CA ARG A 96 -6.88 43.66 -19.35
C ARG A 96 -6.21 42.63 -18.41
N ARG A 97 -5.70 43.08 -17.26
CA ARG A 97 -5.17 42.19 -16.24
C ARG A 97 -6.20 41.13 -15.80
N ASN A 98 -7.46 41.54 -15.62
CA ASN A 98 -8.53 40.64 -15.16
C ASN A 98 -8.97 39.60 -16.20
N THR A 99 -8.61 39.73 -17.46
CA THR A 99 -8.85 38.71 -18.47
C THR A 99 -7.92 37.52 -18.36
N ASP A 100 -6.78 37.69 -17.68
CA ASP A 100 -5.81 36.63 -17.45
C ASP A 100 -5.92 36.10 -16.01
N LYS A 101 -6.13 34.78 -15.87
CA LYS A 101 -6.33 34.11 -14.58
C LYS A 101 -5.11 34.22 -13.65
N PHE A 102 -3.89 34.26 -14.19
CA PHE A 102 -2.67 34.35 -13.39
C PHE A 102 -2.36 35.79 -13.00
N LEU A 103 -2.45 36.72 -13.95
CA LEU A 103 -2.19 38.14 -13.68
C LEU A 103 -3.22 38.71 -12.70
N SER A 104 -4.47 38.24 -12.73
CA SER A 104 -5.52 38.66 -11.78
C SER A 104 -5.22 38.31 -10.31
N THR A 105 -4.31 37.38 -10.04
CA THR A 105 -3.90 37.02 -8.65
C THR A 105 -2.95 38.01 -8.01
N ILE A 106 -2.30 38.90 -8.78
CA ILE A 106 -1.37 39.91 -8.25
C ILE A 106 -2.17 41.11 -7.76
N PRO A 107 -2.11 41.48 -6.48
CA PRO A 107 -2.87 42.63 -5.96
C PRO A 107 -2.38 43.94 -6.54
N VAL A 108 -3.34 44.82 -6.86
CA VAL A 108 -3.08 46.16 -7.36
C VAL A 108 -3.57 47.19 -6.35
N ILE A 109 -2.69 48.12 -5.94
CA ILE A 109 -3.01 49.30 -5.17
C ILE A 109 -3.01 50.48 -6.14
N VAL A 110 -4.13 51.15 -6.24
CA VAL A 110 -4.28 52.29 -7.14
C VAL A 110 -3.78 53.57 -6.48
N MET A 111 -3.02 54.40 -7.22
CA MET A 111 -2.57 55.72 -6.82
C MET A 111 -3.47 56.76 -7.47
N THR A 112 -4.11 57.62 -6.68
CA THR A 112 -5.09 58.59 -7.21
C THR A 112 -4.83 60.03 -6.70
N GLY A 113 -4.91 61.00 -7.61
CA GLY A 113 -4.89 62.43 -7.28
C GLY A 113 -6.28 63.03 -7.07
N SER A 114 -7.33 62.28 -7.33
CA SER A 114 -8.72 62.74 -7.25
C SER A 114 -9.35 62.29 -5.92
N ASN A 115 -9.96 63.22 -5.21
CA ASN A 115 -10.80 62.92 -4.02
C ASN A 115 -12.23 62.47 -4.43
N SER A 116 -12.44 62.04 -5.68
CA SER A 116 -13.74 61.58 -6.14
C SER A 116 -13.98 60.13 -5.69
N LYS A 117 -14.95 59.95 -4.82
CA LYS A 117 -15.40 58.64 -4.37
C LYS A 117 -15.84 57.72 -5.53
N ASP A 118 -16.31 58.29 -6.63
CA ASP A 118 -16.76 57.52 -7.79
C ASP A 118 -15.59 56.82 -8.51
N VAL A 119 -14.43 57.47 -8.57
CA VAL A 119 -13.19 56.90 -9.15
C VAL A 119 -12.67 55.74 -8.27
N GLU A 120 -12.68 55.95 -6.96
CA GLU A 120 -12.25 54.89 -6.02
C GLU A 120 -13.17 53.68 -6.10
N LEU A 121 -14.49 53.88 -6.13
CA LEU A 121 -15.46 52.76 -6.28
C LEU A 121 -15.28 52.02 -7.60
N GLN A 122 -15.09 52.77 -8.71
CA GLN A 122 -14.88 52.17 -10.03
C GLN A 122 -13.59 51.33 -10.07
N CYS A 123 -12.52 51.73 -9.40
CA CYS A 123 -11.29 50.96 -9.33
C CYS A 123 -11.45 49.68 -8.49
N LEU A 124 -12.20 49.76 -7.39
CA LEU A 124 -12.51 48.58 -6.56
C LEU A 124 -13.37 47.55 -7.34
N ASP A 125 -14.39 48.02 -8.07
CA ASP A 125 -15.21 47.19 -8.94
C ASP A 125 -14.40 46.49 -10.04
N LEU A 126 -13.32 47.13 -10.52
CA LEU A 126 -12.37 46.59 -11.44
C LEU A 126 -11.25 45.73 -10.78
N GLY A 127 -11.37 45.42 -9.49
CA GLY A 127 -10.49 44.50 -8.79
C GLY A 127 -9.19 45.08 -8.24
N ALA A 128 -9.13 46.41 -8.04
CA ALA A 128 -8.10 47.00 -7.19
C ALA A 128 -8.35 46.61 -5.72
N VAL A 129 -7.29 46.32 -4.97
CA VAL A 129 -7.40 45.86 -3.57
C VAL A 129 -7.43 47.03 -2.59
N ASP A 130 -6.77 48.13 -2.93
CA ASP A 130 -6.68 49.31 -2.09
C ASP A 130 -6.30 50.53 -2.95
N PHE A 131 -6.28 51.73 -2.33
CA PHE A 131 -5.87 52.99 -3.00
C PHE A 131 -4.96 53.85 -2.11
N ILE A 132 -4.10 54.65 -2.75
CA ILE A 132 -3.17 55.59 -2.12
C ILE A 132 -3.43 56.97 -2.70
N PRO A 133 -3.82 57.96 -1.86
CA PRO A 133 -4.03 59.34 -2.35
C PRO A 133 -2.69 60.04 -2.62
N LYS A 134 -2.65 60.81 -3.70
CA LYS A 134 -1.59 61.79 -3.96
C LYS A 134 -1.96 63.14 -3.29
N PRO A 135 -1.02 63.90 -2.68
CA PRO A 135 0.42 63.63 -2.59
C PRO A 135 0.76 62.54 -1.57
N TYR A 136 1.86 61.80 -1.85
CA TYR A 136 2.22 60.60 -1.10
C TYR A 136 2.61 60.85 0.34
N ASN A 137 1.95 60.16 1.26
CA ASN A 137 2.42 59.97 2.62
C ASN A 137 3.14 58.63 2.71
N PHE A 138 4.46 58.62 2.78
CA PHE A 138 5.28 57.42 2.73
C PHE A 138 4.99 56.40 3.84
N LYS A 139 4.60 56.89 5.05
CA LYS A 139 4.16 55.95 6.11
C LYS A 139 2.87 55.23 5.74
N LEU A 140 1.95 55.94 5.06
CA LEU A 140 0.70 55.36 4.58
C LEU A 140 0.95 54.41 3.43
N VAL A 141 1.80 54.78 2.47
CA VAL A 141 2.20 53.92 1.35
C VAL A 141 2.74 52.57 1.85
N MET A 142 3.73 52.63 2.75
CA MET A 142 4.33 51.44 3.35
C MET A 142 3.32 50.59 4.14
N GLY A 143 2.44 51.26 4.92
CA GLY A 143 1.39 50.57 5.67
C GLY A 143 0.46 49.75 4.76
N ARG A 144 0.01 50.36 3.66
CA ARG A 144 -0.88 49.71 2.68
C ARG A 144 -0.20 48.58 1.95
N ILE A 145 1.00 48.81 1.42
CA ILE A 145 1.80 47.75 0.75
C ILE A 145 1.99 46.56 1.68
N ASN A 146 2.45 46.78 2.91
CA ASN A 146 2.68 45.69 3.85
C ASN A 146 1.39 44.97 4.23
N SER A 147 0.27 45.65 4.35
CA SER A 147 -1.03 45.03 4.67
C SER A 147 -1.50 44.14 3.53
N VAL A 148 -1.38 44.61 2.28
CA VAL A 148 -1.78 43.87 1.09
C VAL A 148 -0.88 42.66 0.87
N ILE A 149 0.44 42.83 1.01
CA ILE A 149 1.39 41.70 0.90
C ILE A 149 1.12 40.64 1.97
N LYS A 150 0.95 41.09 3.24
CA LYS A 150 0.67 40.15 4.35
C LYS A 150 -0.64 39.39 4.16
N LEU A 151 -1.69 40.08 3.68
CA LEU A 151 -2.95 39.42 3.38
C LEU A 151 -2.79 38.36 2.28
N ARG A 152 -2.09 38.70 1.19
CA ARG A 152 -1.80 37.75 0.09
C ARG A 152 -1.00 36.55 0.59
N GLU A 153 0.07 36.77 1.35
CA GLU A 153 0.88 35.70 1.93
C GLU A 153 0.04 34.80 2.87
N SER A 154 -0.87 35.39 3.64
CA SER A 154 -1.78 34.63 4.50
C SER A 154 -2.76 33.78 3.68
N VAL A 155 -3.31 34.32 2.59
CA VAL A 155 -4.20 33.59 1.68
C VAL A 155 -3.43 32.47 0.96
N MET A 156 -2.22 32.76 0.46
CA MET A 156 -1.37 31.74 -0.17
C MET A 156 -0.98 30.62 0.81
N ALA A 157 -0.62 30.98 2.04
CA ALA A 157 -0.33 30.01 3.10
C ALA A 157 -1.55 29.13 3.43
N LEU A 158 -2.74 29.72 3.48
CA LEU A 158 -3.99 28.97 3.65
C LEU A 158 -4.26 28.03 2.46
N THR A 159 -4.06 28.51 1.23
CA THR A 159 -4.25 27.71 0.02
C THR A 159 -3.25 26.56 -0.07
N ALA A 160 -1.97 26.80 0.29
CA ALA A 160 -0.94 25.78 0.35
C ALA A 160 -1.21 24.73 1.45
N VAL A 161 -1.91 25.09 2.53
CA VAL A 161 -2.37 24.14 3.55
C VAL A 161 -3.57 23.34 3.06
N GLU A 162 -4.45 23.92 2.23
CA GLU A 162 -5.68 23.28 1.77
C GLU A 162 -5.45 22.35 0.56
N HIS A 163 -4.54 22.69 -0.35
CA HIS A 163 -4.33 21.96 -1.59
C HIS A 163 -2.92 21.39 -1.70
N ASP A 164 -2.82 20.18 -2.27
CA ASP A 164 -1.54 19.55 -2.59
C ASP A 164 -0.87 20.30 -3.76
N GLU A 165 0.37 20.73 -3.57
CA GLU A 165 1.09 21.59 -4.52
C GLU A 165 1.28 20.95 -5.90
N LEU A 166 1.43 19.62 -5.95
CA LEU A 166 1.64 18.89 -7.20
C LEU A 166 0.33 18.66 -7.96
N THR A 167 -0.68 18.18 -7.26
CA THR A 167 -1.91 17.67 -7.90
C THR A 167 -3.08 18.65 -7.87
N GLY A 168 -3.02 19.68 -7.02
CA GLY A 168 -4.07 20.69 -6.86
C GLY A 168 -5.35 20.21 -6.16
N VAL A 169 -5.45 18.93 -5.77
CA VAL A 169 -6.57 18.42 -4.97
C VAL A 169 -6.36 18.71 -3.49
N TYR A 170 -7.35 18.46 -2.65
CA TYR A 170 -7.21 18.72 -1.21
C TYR A 170 -6.05 17.94 -0.59
N THR A 171 -5.36 18.60 0.37
CA THR A 171 -4.48 17.87 1.30
C THR A 171 -5.29 16.98 2.23
N ARG A 172 -4.65 16.02 2.88
CA ARG A 172 -5.28 15.19 3.91
C ARG A 172 -5.98 16.02 5.00
N GLN A 173 -5.36 17.11 5.46
CA GLN A 173 -5.92 17.95 6.52
C GLN A 173 -7.16 18.70 6.04
N ALA A 174 -7.11 19.29 4.87
CA ALA A 174 -8.24 19.97 4.26
C ALA A 174 -9.41 19.01 4.01
N PHE A 175 -9.11 17.79 3.54
CA PHE A 175 -10.12 16.76 3.37
C PHE A 175 -10.89 16.48 4.66
N PHE A 176 -10.22 16.28 5.78
CA PHE A 176 -10.89 16.04 7.06
C PHE A 176 -11.82 17.20 7.46
N TYR A 177 -11.37 18.42 7.23
CA TYR A 177 -12.16 19.62 7.54
C TYR A 177 -13.40 19.72 6.66
N HIS A 178 -13.22 19.62 5.35
CA HIS A 178 -14.30 19.73 4.37
C HIS A 178 -15.27 18.55 4.42
N ALA A 179 -14.78 17.31 4.58
CA ALA A 179 -15.61 16.12 4.69
C ALA A 179 -16.60 16.20 5.87
N LYS A 180 -16.14 16.72 7.01
CA LYS A 180 -17.02 16.93 8.18
C LYS A 180 -18.17 17.89 7.87
N SER A 181 -17.89 18.99 7.14
CA SER A 181 -18.92 19.93 6.71
C SER A 181 -19.83 19.31 5.65
N PHE A 182 -19.24 18.62 4.68
CA PHE A 182 -19.94 17.96 3.56
C PHE A 182 -20.99 16.95 4.03
N LEU A 183 -20.61 16.11 5.01
CA LEU A 183 -21.52 15.13 5.62
C LEU A 183 -22.67 15.79 6.41
N LYS A 184 -22.43 16.97 7.04
CA LYS A 184 -23.43 17.67 7.85
C LYS A 184 -24.45 18.45 7.03
N THR A 185 -24.03 19.03 5.92
CA THR A 185 -24.87 19.92 5.11
C THR A 185 -25.93 19.19 4.29
N ARG A 186 -25.79 17.85 4.14
CA ARG A 186 -26.66 17.02 3.30
C ARG A 186 -27.18 15.78 4.07
N PRO A 187 -28.06 15.98 5.09
CA PRO A 187 -28.45 14.87 5.98
C PRO A 187 -29.26 13.76 5.29
N GLY A 188 -29.97 14.06 4.20
CA GLY A 188 -30.80 13.11 3.46
C GLY A 188 -30.07 12.28 2.40
N GLU A 189 -28.85 12.64 2.03
CA GLU A 189 -28.09 11.94 0.99
C GLU A 189 -27.26 10.79 1.57
N ARG A 190 -27.05 9.72 0.79
CA ARG A 190 -26.07 8.67 1.10
C ARG A 190 -24.72 9.10 0.60
N PHE A 191 -23.68 8.70 1.29
CA PHE A 191 -22.30 9.03 0.94
C PHE A 191 -21.47 7.76 0.82
N HIS A 192 -20.46 7.84 -0.04
CA HIS A 192 -19.50 6.78 -0.28
C HIS A 192 -18.10 7.32 -0.20
N LEU A 193 -17.19 6.51 0.32
CA LEU A 193 -15.74 6.79 0.32
C LEU A 193 -15.06 5.79 -0.58
N VAL A 194 -14.17 6.30 -1.43
CA VAL A 194 -13.29 5.50 -2.28
C VAL A 194 -11.85 5.85 -1.95
N ILE A 195 -11.07 4.86 -1.62
CA ILE A 195 -9.61 4.96 -1.50
C ILE A 195 -9.02 4.39 -2.78
N ALA A 196 -8.12 5.13 -3.41
CA ALA A 196 -7.34 4.67 -4.55
C ALA A 196 -5.85 4.61 -4.15
N ASP A 197 -5.18 3.53 -4.50
CA ASP A 197 -3.76 3.26 -4.18
C ASP A 197 -3.06 2.76 -5.45
N ILE A 198 -2.00 3.45 -5.87
CA ILE A 198 -1.24 3.08 -7.06
C ILE A 198 -0.33 1.91 -6.71
N ARG A 199 -0.53 0.81 -7.42
CA ARG A 199 0.26 -0.39 -7.18
C ARG A 199 1.72 -0.19 -7.60
N ASP A 200 2.64 -0.63 -6.74
CA ASP A 200 4.08 -0.64 -6.99
C ASP A 200 4.65 0.74 -7.40
N PHE A 201 4.07 1.85 -6.91
CA PHE A 201 4.44 3.21 -7.30
C PHE A 201 5.94 3.51 -7.12
N LYS A 202 6.57 2.95 -6.08
CA LYS A 202 8.03 3.07 -5.89
C LYS A 202 8.81 2.42 -7.03
N LEU A 203 8.33 1.27 -7.53
CA LEU A 203 8.96 0.59 -8.66
C LEU A 203 8.79 1.39 -9.95
N ILE A 204 7.62 2.00 -10.15
CA ILE A 204 7.35 2.91 -11.28
C ILE A 204 8.35 4.08 -11.24
N ASN A 205 8.50 4.75 -10.10
CA ASN A 205 9.46 5.84 -9.94
C ASN A 205 10.91 5.40 -10.20
N SER A 206 11.28 4.20 -9.75
CA SER A 206 12.63 3.67 -9.99
C SER A 206 12.87 3.31 -11.46
N SER A 207 11.84 2.89 -12.19
CA SER A 207 11.95 2.41 -13.59
C SER A 207 11.79 3.54 -14.61
N TYR A 208 10.90 4.50 -14.36
CA TYR A 208 10.53 5.56 -15.30
C TYR A 208 10.95 6.96 -14.85
N GLY A 209 11.42 7.10 -13.61
CA GLY A 209 11.82 8.37 -13.00
C GLY A 209 10.68 9.10 -12.26
N GLU A 210 11.05 9.94 -11.28
CA GLU A 210 10.10 10.68 -10.43
C GLU A 210 9.17 11.61 -11.23
N LYS A 211 9.64 12.20 -12.33
CA LYS A 211 8.82 13.08 -13.19
C LYS A 211 7.61 12.35 -13.78
N VAL A 212 7.79 11.09 -14.18
CA VAL A 212 6.71 10.26 -14.72
C VAL A 212 5.73 9.89 -13.60
N GLY A 213 6.25 9.62 -12.40
CA GLY A 213 5.41 9.43 -11.22
C GLY A 213 4.53 10.64 -10.90
N ASP A 214 5.11 11.85 -10.98
CA ASP A 214 4.38 13.11 -10.79
C ASP A 214 3.31 13.30 -11.87
N GLU A 215 3.60 12.97 -13.13
CA GLU A 215 2.62 13.01 -14.22
C GLU A 215 1.44 12.04 -13.97
N ILE A 216 1.71 10.84 -13.46
CA ILE A 216 0.68 9.87 -13.08
C ILE A 216 -0.22 10.43 -11.96
N LEU A 217 0.38 11.02 -10.93
CA LEU A 217 -0.36 11.60 -9.81
C LEU A 217 -1.26 12.74 -10.27
N CYS A 218 -0.76 13.66 -11.10
CA CYS A 218 -1.54 14.74 -11.69
C CYS A 218 -2.67 14.23 -12.61
N TYR A 219 -2.38 13.20 -13.40
CA TYR A 219 -3.36 12.57 -14.28
C TYR A 219 -4.53 11.97 -13.48
N LEU A 220 -4.23 11.16 -12.45
CA LEU A 220 -5.25 10.54 -11.59
C LEU A 220 -6.07 11.58 -10.82
N ALA A 221 -5.43 12.60 -10.25
CA ALA A 221 -6.11 13.70 -9.57
C ALA A 221 -7.12 14.40 -10.51
N GLY A 222 -6.71 14.69 -11.75
CA GLY A 222 -7.55 15.28 -12.78
C GLY A 222 -8.73 14.36 -13.17
N ALA A 223 -8.47 13.06 -13.35
CA ALA A 223 -9.49 12.06 -13.67
C ALA A 223 -10.55 11.98 -12.56
N TYR A 224 -10.13 11.81 -11.30
CA TYR A 224 -11.05 11.74 -10.16
C TYR A 224 -11.85 13.02 -9.96
N THR A 225 -11.23 14.20 -10.12
CA THR A 225 -11.93 15.49 -10.01
C THR A 225 -12.98 15.65 -11.11
N LYS A 226 -12.70 15.21 -12.33
CA LYS A 226 -13.63 15.27 -13.44
C LYS A 226 -14.83 14.33 -13.27
N MET A 227 -14.56 13.14 -12.71
CA MET A 227 -15.60 12.12 -12.48
C MET A 227 -16.54 12.50 -11.32
N LEU A 228 -16.00 13.07 -10.27
CA LEU A 228 -16.75 13.44 -9.07
C LEU A 228 -17.26 14.88 -9.18
N LYS A 229 -18.37 15.07 -9.89
CA LYS A 229 -18.97 16.41 -10.11
C LYS A 229 -19.31 17.15 -8.80
N THR A 230 -19.65 16.43 -7.75
CA THR A 230 -20.09 16.94 -6.44
C THR A 230 -19.37 16.24 -5.27
N GLY A 231 -18.11 15.87 -5.44
CA GLY A 231 -17.35 15.13 -4.44
C GLY A 231 -16.14 15.90 -3.91
N LEU A 232 -15.48 15.32 -2.92
CA LEU A 232 -14.19 15.77 -2.42
C LEU A 232 -13.11 14.80 -2.88
N VAL A 233 -12.04 15.32 -3.48
CA VAL A 233 -10.85 14.56 -3.90
C VAL A 233 -9.65 15.07 -3.12
N SER A 234 -8.89 14.16 -2.54
CA SER A 234 -7.72 14.47 -1.73
C SER A 234 -6.56 13.55 -2.05
N ARG A 235 -5.36 14.08 -2.03
CA ARG A 235 -4.13 13.29 -1.95
C ARG A 235 -3.84 13.01 -0.48
N TYR A 236 -4.02 11.75 -0.08
CA TYR A 236 -3.96 11.35 1.33
C TYR A 236 -2.56 10.95 1.78
N GLY A 237 -1.76 10.44 0.87
CA GLY A 237 -0.37 10.02 1.04
C GLY A 237 0.43 10.24 -0.23
N SER A 238 1.58 9.56 -0.36
CA SER A 238 2.48 9.69 -1.52
C SER A 238 1.77 9.33 -2.84
N ASP A 239 1.10 8.19 -2.83
CA ASP A 239 0.49 7.49 -3.97
C ASP A 239 -0.99 7.14 -3.73
N GLN A 240 -1.59 7.71 -2.67
CA GLN A 240 -2.94 7.40 -2.23
C GLN A 240 -3.87 8.59 -2.37
N PHE A 241 -5.03 8.35 -2.99
CA PHE A 241 -6.12 9.32 -3.07
C PHE A 241 -7.31 8.86 -2.24
N VAL A 242 -8.00 9.82 -1.66
CA VAL A 242 -9.26 9.63 -0.97
C VAL A 242 -10.33 10.48 -1.63
N CYS A 243 -11.39 9.84 -2.06
CA CYS A 243 -12.53 10.45 -2.69
C CYS A 243 -13.78 10.23 -1.84
N MET A 244 -14.55 11.28 -1.59
CA MET A 244 -15.86 11.20 -0.95
C MET A 244 -16.92 11.73 -1.90
N THR A 245 -17.94 10.93 -2.17
CA THR A 245 -19.03 11.26 -3.11
C THR A 245 -20.39 10.98 -2.51
N CYS A 246 -21.44 11.55 -3.06
CA CYS A 246 -22.83 11.24 -2.74
C CYS A 246 -23.45 10.32 -3.82
N ASP A 247 -24.72 9.93 -3.65
CA ASP A 247 -25.47 8.91 -4.42
C ASP A 247 -25.43 9.01 -5.96
N ASP A 248 -24.93 10.12 -6.52
CA ASP A 248 -24.88 10.33 -7.97
C ASP A 248 -23.81 9.49 -8.71
N CYS A 249 -22.97 8.75 -7.96
CA CYS A 249 -21.93 7.91 -8.53
C CYS A 249 -22.29 6.44 -8.41
N ASP A 250 -22.40 5.77 -9.56
CA ASP A 250 -22.45 4.31 -9.60
C ASP A 250 -21.07 3.73 -9.28
N LEU A 251 -20.95 3.11 -8.10
CA LEU A 251 -19.73 2.43 -7.62
C LEU A 251 -19.84 0.91 -7.78
N SER A 252 -20.65 0.43 -8.71
CA SER A 252 -20.69 -0.99 -9.05
C SER A 252 -19.35 -1.46 -9.61
N LEU A 253 -19.08 -2.76 -9.48
CA LEU A 253 -17.87 -3.37 -10.00
C LEU A 253 -17.70 -3.07 -11.51
N GLU A 254 -18.79 -3.13 -12.28
CA GLU A 254 -18.79 -2.86 -13.71
C GLU A 254 -18.36 -1.41 -14.02
N THR A 255 -18.88 -0.44 -13.28
CA THR A 255 -18.53 0.98 -13.48
C THR A 255 -17.09 1.25 -13.09
N VAL A 256 -16.61 0.71 -11.96
CA VAL A 256 -15.22 0.90 -11.53
C VAL A 256 -14.25 0.22 -12.49
N THR A 257 -14.59 -0.95 -13.03
CA THR A 257 -13.75 -1.62 -14.05
C THR A 257 -13.65 -0.77 -15.33
N LYS A 258 -14.75 -0.18 -15.81
CA LYS A 258 -14.72 0.73 -16.97
C LYS A 258 -13.84 1.97 -16.73
N ILE A 259 -13.90 2.51 -15.51
CA ILE A 259 -13.05 3.62 -15.08
C ILE A 259 -11.57 3.22 -15.10
N GLU A 260 -11.27 2.04 -14.59
CA GLU A 260 -9.92 1.50 -14.56
C GLU A 260 -9.36 1.29 -15.97
N GLU A 261 -10.19 0.74 -16.88
CA GLU A 261 -9.84 0.59 -18.30
C GLU A 261 -9.56 1.95 -18.95
N GLU A 262 -10.41 2.96 -18.72
CA GLU A 262 -10.22 4.33 -19.26
C GLU A 262 -8.95 4.99 -18.68
N ILE A 263 -8.67 4.78 -17.39
CA ILE A 263 -7.46 5.26 -16.72
C ILE A 263 -6.22 4.58 -17.33
N ALA A 264 -6.26 3.27 -17.52
CA ALA A 264 -5.14 2.50 -18.06
C ALA A 264 -4.84 2.86 -19.52
N GLU A 265 -5.87 3.11 -20.34
CA GLU A 265 -5.71 3.49 -21.76
C GLU A 265 -5.01 4.84 -21.95
N HIS A 266 -5.26 5.79 -21.05
CA HIS A 266 -4.76 7.17 -21.17
C HIS A 266 -3.62 7.48 -20.17
N ALA A 267 -3.14 6.49 -19.41
CA ALA A 267 -2.09 6.67 -18.44
C ALA A 267 -0.73 7.02 -19.09
N PRO A 268 0.12 7.79 -18.41
CA PRO A 268 1.48 8.09 -18.86
C PRO A 268 2.38 6.87 -19.02
N VAL A 269 2.04 5.76 -18.36
CA VAL A 269 2.75 4.47 -18.42
C VAL A 269 1.80 3.35 -18.79
N PRO A 270 2.27 2.33 -19.55
CA PRO A 270 1.47 1.16 -19.87
C PRO A 270 1.18 0.32 -18.63
N ASN A 271 -0.01 -0.30 -18.60
CA ASN A 271 -0.44 -1.20 -17.52
C ASN A 271 -0.42 -0.57 -16.12
N LEU A 272 -0.75 0.71 -16.00
CA LEU A 272 -0.94 1.34 -14.71
C LEU A 272 -2.07 0.63 -13.96
N MET A 273 -1.76 0.07 -12.80
CA MET A 273 -2.73 -0.62 -11.94
C MET A 273 -3.03 0.22 -10.70
N VAL A 274 -4.31 0.48 -10.47
CA VAL A 274 -4.80 1.18 -9.27
C VAL A 274 -5.74 0.27 -8.52
N LYS A 275 -5.55 0.14 -7.21
CA LYS A 275 -6.45 -0.60 -6.33
C LYS A 275 -7.43 0.33 -5.65
N TYR A 276 -8.66 -0.14 -5.48
CA TYR A 276 -9.75 0.64 -4.89
C TYR A 276 -10.33 -0.03 -3.66
N GLY A 277 -10.41 0.71 -2.57
CA GLY A 277 -11.14 0.31 -1.35
C GLY A 277 -12.37 1.19 -1.18
N VAL A 278 -13.54 0.59 -1.17
CA VAL A 278 -14.83 1.30 -1.15
C VAL A 278 -15.54 1.08 0.19
N TYR A 279 -15.93 2.16 0.85
CA TYR A 279 -16.88 2.14 1.95
C TYR A 279 -18.19 2.78 1.48
N GLN A 280 -19.16 1.93 1.14
CA GLN A 280 -20.49 2.36 0.72
C GLN A 280 -21.36 2.69 1.94
N ASP A 281 -22.34 3.57 1.73
CA ASP A 281 -23.33 3.96 2.73
C ASP A 281 -22.69 4.37 4.07
N ILE A 282 -21.88 5.43 4.00
CA ILE A 282 -21.11 5.94 5.14
C ILE A 282 -22.01 6.18 6.35
N ASP A 283 -21.68 5.60 7.48
CA ASP A 283 -22.26 5.98 8.76
C ASP A 283 -21.76 7.38 9.18
N LYS A 284 -22.63 8.38 8.99
CA LYS A 284 -22.33 9.80 9.28
C LYS A 284 -22.10 10.11 10.75
N SER A 285 -22.44 9.19 11.66
CA SER A 285 -22.19 9.35 13.10
C SER A 285 -20.73 9.16 13.46
N LEU A 286 -19.96 8.53 12.56
CA LEU A 286 -18.54 8.23 12.78
C LEU A 286 -17.66 9.45 12.49
N PRO A 287 -16.52 9.57 13.20
CA PRO A 287 -15.46 10.50 12.82
C PRO A 287 -14.93 10.19 11.40
N VAL A 288 -14.58 11.24 10.65
CA VAL A 288 -14.03 11.09 9.27
C VAL A 288 -12.80 10.17 9.23
N SER A 289 -11.97 10.19 10.28
CA SER A 289 -10.82 9.27 10.40
C SER A 289 -11.25 7.80 10.37
N VAL A 290 -12.30 7.45 11.12
CA VAL A 290 -12.84 6.08 11.16
C VAL A 290 -13.47 5.70 9.81
N ILE A 291 -14.12 6.66 9.15
CA ILE A 291 -14.66 6.46 7.79
C ILE A 291 -13.53 6.12 6.81
N CYS A 292 -12.41 6.88 6.86
CA CYS A 292 -11.24 6.59 6.03
C CYS A 292 -10.60 5.24 6.40
N ASP A 293 -10.46 4.91 7.69
CA ASP A 293 -9.91 3.64 8.15
C ASP A 293 -10.69 2.44 7.58
N ARG A 294 -12.03 2.54 7.47
CA ARG A 294 -12.87 1.52 6.84
C ARG A 294 -12.55 1.33 5.36
N GLY A 295 -12.36 2.42 4.61
CA GLY A 295 -11.91 2.35 3.22
C GLY A 295 -10.51 1.72 3.08
N PHE A 296 -9.59 2.07 3.98
CA PHE A 296 -8.26 1.46 4.03
C PHE A 296 -8.28 -0.02 4.44
N MET A 297 -9.23 -0.46 5.27
CA MET A 297 -9.41 -1.89 5.54
C MET A 297 -9.82 -2.66 4.29
N ALA A 298 -10.72 -2.09 3.48
CA ALA A 298 -11.13 -2.71 2.23
C ALA A 298 -9.95 -2.87 1.26
N ILE A 299 -9.17 -1.81 1.01
CA ILE A 299 -8.07 -1.88 0.06
C ILE A 299 -6.93 -2.82 0.54
N ARG A 300 -6.68 -2.87 1.85
CA ARG A 300 -5.69 -3.79 2.44
C ARG A 300 -6.05 -5.26 2.23
N SER A 301 -7.35 -5.60 2.19
CA SER A 301 -7.80 -6.98 1.99
C SER A 301 -7.45 -7.55 0.62
N ILE A 302 -7.14 -6.69 -0.35
CA ILE A 302 -6.78 -7.08 -1.72
C ILE A 302 -5.35 -6.68 -2.10
N ARG A 303 -4.54 -6.21 -1.15
CA ARG A 303 -3.21 -5.67 -1.44
C ARG A 303 -2.35 -6.65 -2.23
N ASP A 304 -2.34 -7.91 -1.82
CA ASP A 304 -1.50 -8.96 -2.39
C ASP A 304 -2.24 -9.82 -3.44
N ASN A 305 -3.51 -9.49 -3.72
CA ASN A 305 -4.30 -10.17 -4.74
C ASN A 305 -4.11 -9.50 -6.10
N TYR A 306 -3.61 -10.24 -7.09
CA TYR A 306 -3.34 -9.75 -8.45
C TYR A 306 -4.58 -9.75 -9.35
N GLU A 307 -5.60 -10.52 -9.00
CA GLU A 307 -6.81 -10.70 -9.81
C GLU A 307 -7.92 -9.72 -9.42
N CYS A 308 -7.80 -9.05 -8.27
CA CYS A 308 -8.84 -8.17 -7.74
C CYS A 308 -8.29 -6.76 -7.51
N ASN A 309 -8.90 -5.76 -8.16
CA ASN A 309 -8.51 -4.36 -8.05
C ASN A 309 -9.49 -3.53 -7.21
N ILE A 310 -10.65 -4.08 -6.82
CA ILE A 310 -11.64 -3.40 -5.99
C ILE A 310 -12.10 -4.27 -4.83
N ALA A 311 -12.21 -3.68 -3.64
CA ALA A 311 -12.82 -4.31 -2.47
C ALA A 311 -13.78 -3.36 -1.77
N TYR A 312 -14.87 -3.93 -1.26
CA TYR A 312 -15.87 -3.20 -0.49
C TYR A 312 -15.71 -3.52 1.00
N TYR A 313 -15.75 -2.47 1.83
CA TYR A 313 -15.67 -2.63 3.28
C TYR A 313 -16.87 -3.43 3.79
N THR A 314 -16.59 -4.37 4.68
CA THR A 314 -17.61 -5.11 5.46
C THR A 314 -17.24 -5.09 6.95
N GLU A 315 -18.24 -5.16 7.82
CA GLU A 315 -17.98 -5.27 9.28
C GLU A 315 -17.16 -6.54 9.65
N LYS A 316 -17.22 -7.58 8.82
CA LYS A 316 -16.39 -8.79 8.98
C LYS A 316 -14.89 -8.46 8.87
N MET A 317 -14.49 -7.53 8.00
CA MET A 317 -13.09 -7.10 7.87
C MET A 317 -12.57 -6.45 9.16
N LYS A 318 -13.41 -5.61 9.79
CA LYS A 318 -13.07 -5.00 11.08
C LYS A 318 -12.97 -6.04 12.19
N GLN A 319 -13.93 -6.99 12.24
CA GLN A 319 -13.91 -8.08 13.22
C GLN A 319 -12.64 -8.93 13.05
N LYS A 320 -12.29 -9.30 11.81
CA LYS A 320 -11.07 -10.04 11.52
C LYS A 320 -9.83 -9.28 11.97
N GLN A 321 -9.71 -7.99 11.64
CA GLN A 321 -8.55 -7.19 12.07
C GLN A 321 -8.44 -7.08 13.59
N MET A 322 -9.57 -7.00 14.32
CA MET A 322 -9.56 -7.00 15.78
C MET A 322 -9.11 -8.36 16.32
N GLN A 323 -9.56 -9.46 15.72
CA GLN A 323 -9.17 -10.81 16.06
C GLN A 323 -7.67 -11.03 15.81
N ASP A 324 -7.19 -10.63 14.64
CA ASP A 324 -5.76 -10.73 14.27
C ASP A 324 -4.87 -10.03 15.31
N ARG A 325 -5.20 -8.78 15.67
CA ARG A 325 -4.48 -8.05 16.74
C ARG A 325 -4.51 -8.73 18.11
N LEU A 326 -5.64 -9.35 18.46
CA LEU A 326 -5.74 -10.10 19.70
C LEU A 326 -4.82 -11.33 19.67
N LEU A 327 -4.74 -12.04 18.54
CA LEU A 327 -3.87 -13.20 18.38
C LEU A 327 -2.39 -12.79 18.43
N GLU A 328 -2.00 -11.70 17.75
CA GLU A 328 -0.63 -11.12 17.81
C GLU A 328 -0.23 -10.80 19.27
N ASN A 329 -1.07 -10.05 19.97
CA ASN A 329 -0.78 -9.62 21.35
C ASN A 329 -0.69 -10.79 22.34
N ARG A 330 -1.38 -11.89 22.06
CA ARG A 330 -1.39 -13.08 22.92
C ARG A 330 -0.21 -14.02 22.69
N PHE A 331 0.50 -13.89 21.57
CA PHE A 331 1.54 -14.85 21.16
C PHE A 331 2.56 -15.16 22.25
N GLU A 332 3.23 -14.15 22.81
CA GLU A 332 4.28 -14.36 23.81
C GLU A 332 3.72 -15.01 25.10
N SER A 333 2.51 -14.63 25.51
CA SER A 333 1.86 -15.26 26.66
C SER A 333 1.44 -16.70 26.37
N ALA A 334 0.98 -16.99 25.16
CA ALA A 334 0.57 -18.32 24.75
C ALA A 334 1.77 -19.29 24.68
N ILE A 335 2.92 -18.86 24.17
CA ILE A 335 4.18 -19.62 24.24
C ILE A 335 4.55 -19.93 25.69
N LYS A 336 4.57 -18.90 26.55
CA LYS A 336 4.93 -19.05 27.98
C LYS A 336 4.00 -19.98 28.73
N ASN A 337 2.70 -19.89 28.45
CA ASN A 337 1.68 -20.71 29.09
C ASN A 337 1.53 -22.11 28.48
N LYS A 338 2.33 -22.43 27.44
CA LYS A 338 2.25 -23.72 26.73
C LYS A 338 0.87 -23.98 26.10
N GLU A 339 0.23 -22.91 25.59
CA GLU A 339 -1.06 -23.00 24.91
C GLU A 339 -0.92 -23.62 23.49
N PHE A 340 0.28 -23.53 22.87
CA PHE A 340 0.59 -24.24 21.62
C PHE A 340 1.02 -25.68 21.93
N VAL A 341 0.36 -26.63 21.27
CA VAL A 341 0.64 -28.06 21.35
C VAL A 341 0.73 -28.66 19.97
N ALA A 342 1.44 -29.77 19.82
CA ALA A 342 1.42 -30.56 18.61
C ALA A 342 0.37 -31.68 18.71
N TYR A 343 -0.46 -31.79 17.68
CA TYR A 343 -1.24 -32.99 17.40
C TYR A 343 -0.48 -33.79 16.34
N PHE A 344 -0.60 -35.08 16.39
CA PHE A 344 0.15 -36.01 15.56
C PHE A 344 -0.79 -36.74 14.61
N GLN A 345 -0.57 -36.62 13.31
CA GLN A 345 -1.33 -37.36 12.32
C GLN A 345 -0.49 -38.54 11.82
N PRO A 346 -0.92 -39.78 12.11
CA PRO A 346 -0.15 -40.95 11.68
C PRO A 346 -0.06 -41.13 10.18
N LYS A 347 1.13 -41.55 9.70
CA LYS A 347 1.40 -41.99 8.34
C LYS A 347 1.45 -43.52 8.33
N TYR A 348 0.69 -44.16 7.43
CA TYR A 348 0.55 -45.59 7.35
C TYR A 348 1.23 -46.12 6.10
N ASP A 349 2.00 -47.19 6.24
CA ASP A 349 2.48 -47.97 5.10
C ASP A 349 1.29 -48.61 4.35
N VAL A 350 1.23 -48.43 3.06
CA VAL A 350 0.09 -48.85 2.22
C VAL A 350 -0.09 -50.37 2.20
N LYS A 351 1.00 -51.15 2.32
CA LYS A 351 0.98 -52.62 2.22
C LYS A 351 0.70 -53.31 3.53
N THR A 352 1.34 -52.81 4.60
CA THR A 352 1.26 -53.45 5.95
C THR A 352 0.22 -52.81 6.83
N GLU A 353 -0.27 -51.63 6.48
CA GLU A 353 -1.20 -50.79 7.21
C GLU A 353 -0.67 -50.38 8.62
N ARG A 354 0.66 -50.48 8.84
CA ARG A 354 1.32 -50.07 10.07
C ARG A 354 1.74 -48.61 10.04
N ILE A 355 1.79 -48.03 11.21
CA ILE A 355 2.29 -46.64 11.39
C ILE A 355 3.81 -46.62 11.16
N THR A 356 4.26 -45.84 10.19
CA THR A 356 5.68 -45.70 9.84
C THR A 356 6.23 -44.32 10.19
N GLY A 357 5.36 -43.37 10.54
CA GLY A 357 5.70 -42.03 10.89
C GLY A 357 4.48 -41.23 11.33
N ALA A 358 4.68 -39.97 11.62
CA ALA A 358 3.60 -39.02 11.84
C ALA A 358 3.99 -37.62 11.37
N GLU A 359 2.99 -36.79 11.17
CA GLU A 359 3.19 -35.34 11.00
C GLU A 359 2.74 -34.59 12.25
N SER A 360 3.55 -33.64 12.72
CA SER A 360 3.20 -32.76 13.82
C SER A 360 2.45 -31.53 13.30
N LEU A 361 1.23 -31.35 13.77
CA LEU A 361 0.34 -30.27 13.38
C LEU A 361 0.07 -29.39 14.60
N VAL A 362 0.50 -28.13 14.54
CA VAL A 362 0.30 -27.17 15.63
C VAL A 362 -1.19 -26.94 15.90
N ARG A 363 -1.56 -26.86 17.18
CA ARG A 363 -2.87 -26.45 17.67
C ARG A 363 -2.69 -25.43 18.78
N TRP A 364 -3.50 -24.39 18.76
CA TRP A 364 -3.53 -23.41 19.84
C TRP A 364 -4.75 -23.64 20.71
N ILE A 365 -4.53 -24.11 21.93
CA ILE A 365 -5.58 -24.45 22.90
C ILE A 365 -5.63 -23.34 23.95
N ASN A 366 -6.75 -22.64 24.01
CA ASN A 366 -6.98 -21.62 25.02
C ASN A 366 -7.13 -22.24 26.42
N PRO A 367 -6.91 -21.47 27.50
CA PRO A 367 -7.10 -21.95 28.88
C PRO A 367 -8.52 -22.45 29.19
N ASP A 368 -9.53 -22.02 28.47
CA ASP A 368 -10.92 -22.49 28.55
C ASP A 368 -11.19 -23.80 27.77
N GLY A 369 -10.17 -24.34 27.10
CA GLY A 369 -10.26 -25.53 26.27
C GLY A 369 -10.74 -25.29 24.82
N SER A 370 -11.08 -24.07 24.44
CA SER A 370 -11.40 -23.75 23.07
C SER A 370 -10.14 -23.75 22.20
N MET A 371 -10.31 -24.10 20.90
CA MET A 371 -9.19 -24.20 19.96
C MET A 371 -9.23 -23.05 18.95
N VAL A 372 -8.10 -22.36 18.76
CA VAL A 372 -7.88 -21.46 17.63
C VAL A 372 -7.31 -22.28 16.47
N MET A 373 -7.92 -22.16 15.30
CA MET A 373 -7.53 -22.96 14.13
C MET A 373 -6.22 -22.44 13.51
N PRO A 374 -5.35 -23.33 13.01
CA PRO A 374 -4.09 -22.93 12.35
C PRO A 374 -4.26 -21.91 11.24
N GLY A 375 -5.32 -22.03 10.43
CA GLY A 375 -5.66 -21.08 9.36
C GLY A 375 -5.94 -19.65 9.85
N ASP A 376 -6.23 -19.44 11.14
CA ASP A 376 -6.49 -18.11 11.69
C ASP A 376 -5.20 -17.41 12.15
N PHE A 377 -4.16 -18.14 12.58
CA PHE A 377 -2.95 -17.53 13.15
C PHE A 377 -1.66 -17.76 12.33
N ILE A 378 -1.53 -18.90 11.61
CA ILE A 378 -0.30 -19.16 10.84
C ILE A 378 -0.04 -18.07 9.79
N PRO A 379 -0.99 -17.69 8.90
CA PRO A 379 -0.75 -16.65 7.90
C PRO A 379 -0.43 -15.28 8.54
N LEU A 380 -1.01 -15.01 9.72
CA LEU A 380 -0.76 -13.80 10.47
C LEU A 380 0.68 -13.78 11.01
N TYR A 381 1.12 -14.88 11.61
CA TYR A 381 2.46 -15.00 12.20
C TYR A 381 3.58 -15.08 11.15
N GLU A 382 3.28 -15.62 9.96
CA GLU A 382 4.19 -15.56 8.81
C GLU A 382 4.43 -14.11 8.35
N LYS A 383 3.37 -13.32 8.26
CA LYS A 383 3.41 -11.92 7.86
C LYS A 383 4.22 -11.06 8.84
N ASP A 384 4.09 -11.32 10.14
CA ASP A 384 4.72 -10.53 11.20
C ASP A 384 6.05 -11.13 11.69
N GLY A 385 6.49 -12.27 11.11
CA GLY A 385 7.72 -12.97 11.47
C GLY A 385 7.68 -13.72 12.79
N LEU A 386 6.53 -13.75 13.47
CA LEU A 386 6.35 -14.51 14.73
C LEU A 386 6.41 -16.02 14.51
N ILE A 387 6.14 -16.46 13.28
CA ILE A 387 6.15 -17.87 12.88
C ILE A 387 7.50 -18.54 13.19
N VAL A 388 8.63 -17.83 13.07
CA VAL A 388 9.96 -18.38 13.34
C VAL A 388 10.10 -18.87 14.78
N LYS A 389 9.54 -18.13 15.74
CA LYS A 389 9.52 -18.55 17.14
C LYS A 389 8.57 -19.71 17.37
N LEU A 390 7.45 -19.75 16.65
CA LEU A 390 6.49 -20.84 16.75
C LEU A 390 7.06 -22.14 16.17
N ASP A 391 7.72 -22.07 15.01
CA ASP A 391 8.38 -23.21 14.38
C ASP A 391 9.43 -23.82 15.32
N GLU A 392 10.30 -22.99 15.92
CA GLU A 392 11.30 -23.44 16.90
C GLU A 392 10.65 -24.06 18.14
N TYR A 393 9.56 -23.46 18.63
CA TYR A 393 8.83 -23.97 19.79
C TYR A 393 8.21 -25.36 19.50
N ILE A 394 7.56 -25.54 18.36
CA ILE A 394 6.97 -26.82 17.97
C ILE A 394 8.07 -27.86 17.69
N PHE A 395 9.15 -27.47 17.04
CA PHE A 395 10.30 -28.34 16.80
C PHE A 395 10.87 -28.87 18.14
N ARG A 396 11.07 -27.99 19.11
CA ARG A 396 11.51 -28.37 20.48
C ARG A 396 10.48 -29.27 21.15
N TYR A 397 9.20 -28.98 21.02
CA TYR A 397 8.12 -29.81 21.59
C TYR A 397 8.17 -31.24 21.04
N VAL A 398 8.38 -31.42 19.75
CA VAL A 398 8.50 -32.74 19.10
C VAL A 398 9.78 -33.47 19.57
N CYS A 399 10.91 -32.78 19.67
CA CYS A 399 12.16 -33.38 20.18
C CYS A 399 12.03 -33.83 21.63
N GLU A 400 11.41 -33.03 22.50
CA GLU A 400 11.12 -33.38 23.88
C GLU A 400 10.18 -34.60 23.95
N PHE A 401 9.19 -34.67 23.07
CA PHE A 401 8.31 -35.84 22.99
C PHE A 401 9.04 -37.10 22.54
N GLN A 402 9.90 -37.02 21.52
CA GLN A 402 10.72 -38.13 21.08
C GLN A 402 11.66 -38.63 22.21
N ARG A 403 12.27 -37.72 22.97
CA ARG A 403 13.07 -38.09 24.16
C ARG A 403 12.24 -38.84 25.19
N GLU A 404 11.02 -38.39 25.51
CA GLU A 404 10.14 -39.09 26.46
C GLU A 404 9.79 -40.50 26.00
N LEU A 405 9.59 -40.73 24.69
CA LEU A 405 9.37 -42.08 24.14
C LEU A 405 10.62 -42.97 24.30
N MET A 406 11.78 -42.41 23.99
CA MET A 406 13.07 -43.11 24.14
C MET A 406 13.35 -43.48 25.60
N GLU A 407 13.12 -42.58 26.55
CA GLU A 407 13.28 -42.82 27.99
C GLU A 407 12.35 -43.93 28.53
N LYS A 408 11.17 -44.10 27.89
CA LYS A 408 10.23 -45.18 28.19
C LYS A 408 10.57 -46.50 27.47
N GLY A 409 11.62 -46.53 26.65
CA GLY A 409 12.00 -47.71 25.89
C GLY A 409 11.05 -48.02 24.71
N GLN A 410 10.27 -47.04 24.28
CA GLN A 410 9.38 -47.18 23.13
C GLN A 410 10.16 -47.01 21.84
N GLU A 411 9.71 -47.65 20.74
CA GLU A 411 10.28 -47.49 19.44
C GLU A 411 10.05 -46.05 18.92
N LEU A 412 11.10 -45.40 18.46
CA LEU A 412 11.00 -44.05 17.92
C LEU A 412 10.46 -44.09 16.50
N ILE A 413 9.31 -43.47 16.28
CA ILE A 413 8.69 -43.29 14.97
C ILE A 413 9.04 -41.88 14.48
N PRO A 414 9.52 -41.69 13.23
CA PRO A 414 9.80 -40.37 12.67
C PRO A 414 8.57 -39.44 12.72
N ILE A 415 8.72 -38.28 13.35
CA ILE A 415 7.66 -37.25 13.44
C ILE A 415 8.13 -36.00 12.72
N SER A 416 7.56 -35.74 11.57
CA SER A 416 7.92 -34.59 10.75
C SER A 416 7.36 -33.28 11.31
N VAL A 417 8.12 -32.19 11.12
CA VAL A 417 7.76 -30.83 11.54
C VAL A 417 7.77 -29.91 10.34
N ASN A 418 6.69 -29.16 10.17
CA ASN A 418 6.57 -28.12 9.17
C ASN A 418 7.50 -26.94 9.47
N LEU A 419 8.16 -26.41 8.43
CA LEU A 419 9.02 -25.24 8.53
C LEU A 419 8.53 -24.17 7.54
N SER A 420 8.20 -23.00 8.08
CA SER A 420 7.72 -21.88 7.30
C SER A 420 8.80 -21.31 6.37
N ARG A 421 8.37 -20.72 5.25
CA ARG A 421 9.27 -20.00 4.34
C ARG A 421 10.04 -18.89 5.04
N THR A 422 9.42 -18.19 5.97
CA THR A 422 10.06 -17.11 6.75
C THR A 422 11.23 -17.64 7.58
N SER A 423 11.10 -18.83 8.16
CA SER A 423 12.16 -19.46 8.98
C SER A 423 13.40 -19.81 8.15
N ILE A 424 13.24 -20.19 6.89
CA ILE A 424 14.35 -20.54 5.99
C ILE A 424 15.30 -19.35 5.75
N HIS A 425 14.78 -18.12 5.80
CA HIS A 425 15.59 -16.91 5.62
C HIS A 425 16.47 -16.56 6.83
N HIS A 426 16.33 -17.26 7.96
CA HIS A 426 17.17 -17.08 9.13
C HIS A 426 18.41 -17.96 9.05
N SER A 427 19.59 -17.35 8.90
CA SER A 427 20.86 -18.04 8.64
C SER A 427 21.29 -19.02 9.75
N ASP A 428 20.82 -18.83 10.97
CA ASP A 428 21.17 -19.61 12.18
C ASP A 428 20.11 -20.68 12.54
N ILE A 429 19.08 -20.87 11.71
CA ILE A 429 17.96 -21.78 12.06
C ILE A 429 18.41 -23.24 12.10
N VAL A 430 19.30 -23.64 11.19
CA VAL A 430 19.83 -25.02 11.16
C VAL A 430 20.64 -25.32 12.42
N GLU A 431 21.53 -24.43 12.81
CA GLU A 431 22.34 -24.56 14.01
C GLU A 431 21.49 -24.63 15.28
N ARG A 432 20.40 -23.83 15.33
CA ARG A 432 19.44 -23.88 16.46
C ARG A 432 18.72 -25.23 16.50
N TYR A 433 18.30 -25.76 15.36
CA TYR A 433 17.62 -27.06 15.30
C TYR A 433 18.57 -28.21 15.63
N MET A 434 19.80 -28.19 15.13
CA MET A 434 20.83 -29.17 15.53
C MET A 434 21.01 -29.20 17.06
N LYS A 435 21.19 -28.03 17.64
CA LYS A 435 21.35 -27.90 19.09
C LYS A 435 20.16 -28.48 19.89
N ILE A 436 18.92 -28.24 19.43
CA ILE A 436 17.72 -28.78 20.07
C ILE A 436 17.72 -30.31 20.01
N VAL A 437 18.08 -30.90 18.87
CA VAL A 437 18.17 -32.39 18.72
C VAL A 437 19.26 -32.94 19.62
N GLU A 438 20.45 -32.36 19.67
CA GLU A 438 21.56 -32.76 20.52
C GLU A 438 21.21 -32.64 22.01
N GLU A 439 20.57 -31.54 22.46
CA GLU A 439 20.12 -31.32 23.83
C GLU A 439 19.13 -32.42 24.27
N ASN A 440 18.35 -32.97 23.34
CA ASN A 440 17.39 -34.05 23.61
C ASN A 440 17.99 -35.45 23.42
N GLY A 441 19.19 -35.59 22.85
CA GLY A 441 19.88 -36.85 22.66
C GLY A 441 19.16 -37.83 21.72
N ILE A 442 18.35 -37.33 20.79
CA ILE A 442 17.59 -38.16 19.84
C ILE A 442 18.29 -38.20 18.48
N PRO A 443 18.05 -39.24 17.64
CA PRO A 443 18.56 -39.25 16.27
C PRO A 443 17.92 -38.17 15.41
N PHE A 444 18.71 -37.49 14.56
CA PHE A 444 18.20 -36.47 13.64
C PHE A 444 17.13 -37.01 12.68
N SER A 445 17.24 -38.28 12.28
CA SER A 445 16.27 -38.95 11.41
C SER A 445 14.87 -39.12 12.04
N CYS A 446 14.76 -38.96 13.38
CA CYS A 446 13.47 -39.05 14.09
C CYS A 446 12.63 -37.75 13.98
N VAL A 447 13.21 -36.67 13.50
CA VAL A 447 12.50 -35.37 13.33
C VAL A 447 12.74 -34.83 11.92
N PRO A 448 12.11 -35.43 10.89
CA PRO A 448 12.16 -34.92 9.53
C PRO A 448 11.63 -33.49 9.43
N VAL A 449 12.18 -32.67 8.51
CA VAL A 449 11.72 -31.29 8.25
C VAL A 449 10.90 -31.27 6.96
N GLU A 450 9.70 -30.71 7.02
CA GLU A 450 8.80 -30.53 5.89
C GLU A 450 8.90 -29.10 5.33
N LEU A 451 9.07 -28.98 4.03
CA LEU A 451 9.13 -27.72 3.29
C LEU A 451 8.06 -27.72 2.21
N THR A 452 7.21 -26.68 2.20
CA THR A 452 6.21 -26.56 1.14
C THR A 452 6.86 -26.30 -0.23
N GLU A 453 6.19 -26.70 -1.30
CA GLU A 453 6.62 -26.46 -2.67
C GLU A 453 6.95 -24.98 -2.93
N THR A 454 6.09 -24.07 -2.48
CA THR A 454 6.26 -22.63 -2.67
C THR A 454 7.46 -22.05 -1.91
N ALA A 455 7.87 -22.66 -0.81
CA ALA A 455 9.05 -22.25 -0.06
C ALA A 455 10.35 -22.54 -0.83
N THR A 456 10.33 -23.47 -1.79
CA THR A 456 11.49 -23.95 -2.55
C THR A 456 11.80 -23.15 -3.82
N LEU A 457 11.01 -22.14 -4.16
CA LEU A 457 11.14 -21.38 -5.42
C LEU A 457 12.38 -20.47 -5.54
N ASN A 458 13.20 -20.29 -4.50
CA ASN A 458 14.35 -19.38 -4.49
C ASN A 458 15.67 -20.16 -4.48
N ASN A 459 16.21 -20.47 -5.67
CA ASN A 459 17.14 -21.57 -5.93
C ASN A 459 18.48 -21.59 -5.15
N VAL A 460 19.11 -20.48 -4.81
CA VAL A 460 20.48 -20.51 -4.22
C VAL A 460 20.46 -20.66 -2.69
N MET A 461 19.66 -19.87 -2.00
CA MET A 461 19.57 -19.94 -0.52
C MET A 461 18.98 -21.26 -0.05
N ILE A 462 17.97 -21.76 -0.76
CA ILE A 462 17.29 -23.03 -0.44
C ILE A 462 18.24 -24.23 -0.58
N ARG A 463 19.09 -24.22 -1.60
CA ARG A 463 20.06 -25.30 -1.80
C ARG A 463 21.04 -25.37 -0.62
N ASP A 464 21.67 -24.24 -0.26
CA ASP A 464 22.60 -24.20 0.89
C ASP A 464 21.92 -24.62 2.20
N PHE A 465 20.68 -24.17 2.38
CA PHE A 465 19.87 -24.52 3.55
C PHE A 465 19.55 -26.02 3.62
N THR A 466 19.05 -26.60 2.54
CA THR A 466 18.69 -28.04 2.48
C THR A 466 19.91 -28.94 2.57
N GLU A 467 21.04 -28.55 1.95
CA GLU A 467 22.31 -29.27 2.08
C GLU A 467 22.83 -29.28 3.53
N LYS A 468 22.74 -28.16 4.25
CA LYS A 468 23.11 -28.08 5.66
C LYS A 468 22.26 -29.03 6.52
N LEU A 469 20.93 -29.05 6.32
CA LEU A 469 20.04 -29.96 7.07
C LEU A 469 20.37 -31.44 6.81
N VAL A 470 20.56 -31.81 5.55
CA VAL A 470 20.91 -33.20 5.19
C VAL A 470 22.28 -33.59 5.73
N ASN A 471 23.29 -32.70 5.64
CA ASN A 471 24.61 -32.95 6.20
C ASN A 471 24.59 -33.08 7.74
N ALA A 472 23.64 -32.44 8.41
CA ALA A 472 23.39 -32.63 9.84
C ALA A 472 22.69 -33.94 10.18
N GLY A 473 22.11 -34.64 9.19
CA GLY A 473 21.43 -35.92 9.35
C GLY A 473 19.90 -35.85 9.38
N PHE A 474 19.31 -34.69 9.10
CA PHE A 474 17.85 -34.57 8.96
C PHE A 474 17.36 -35.20 7.66
N ALA A 475 16.19 -35.83 7.71
CA ALA A 475 15.43 -36.16 6.50
C ALA A 475 14.58 -34.95 6.08
N LEU A 476 14.49 -34.73 4.76
CA LEU A 476 13.71 -33.65 4.18
C LEU A 476 12.50 -34.16 3.42
N HIS A 477 11.35 -33.59 3.70
CA HIS A 477 10.11 -33.92 3.00
C HIS A 477 9.66 -32.68 2.19
N MET A 478 9.28 -32.88 0.93
CA MET A 478 8.60 -31.88 0.13
C MET A 478 7.11 -31.99 0.36
N ASP A 479 6.49 -30.91 0.81
CA ASP A 479 5.08 -30.84 1.15
C ASP A 479 4.24 -30.12 0.08
N ASP A 480 2.92 -30.40 0.05
CA ASP A 480 1.91 -29.78 -0.82
C ASP A 480 2.21 -29.94 -2.32
N PHE A 481 2.86 -31.02 -2.75
CA PHE A 481 3.22 -31.20 -4.15
C PHE A 481 1.99 -31.31 -5.05
N GLY A 482 1.90 -30.37 -6.04
CA GLY A 482 0.79 -30.28 -6.99
C GLY A 482 -0.27 -29.25 -6.64
N SER A 483 -0.13 -28.52 -5.52
CA SER A 483 -1.01 -27.41 -5.16
C SER A 483 -0.64 -26.08 -5.86
N GLY A 484 0.57 -25.99 -6.45
CA GLY A 484 1.12 -24.74 -6.99
C GLY A 484 1.86 -24.91 -8.33
N TYR A 485 2.81 -24.02 -8.58
CA TYR A 485 3.66 -24.04 -9.78
C TYR A 485 4.90 -24.93 -9.57
N SER A 486 4.71 -26.24 -9.54
CA SER A 486 5.82 -27.19 -9.35
C SER A 486 6.83 -27.12 -10.49
N SER A 487 8.07 -26.81 -10.17
CA SER A 487 9.17 -27.05 -11.08
C SER A 487 9.71 -28.47 -10.85
N LEU A 488 9.55 -29.37 -11.82
CA LEU A 488 10.19 -30.69 -11.79
C LEU A 488 11.72 -30.59 -11.64
N ILE A 489 12.29 -29.44 -11.99
CA ILE A 489 13.71 -29.13 -11.80
C ILE A 489 14.05 -29.08 -10.31
N THR A 490 13.22 -28.47 -9.48
CA THR A 490 13.43 -28.36 -8.02
C THR A 490 13.52 -29.74 -7.36
N LEU A 491 12.67 -30.71 -7.79
CA LEU A 491 12.73 -32.09 -7.30
C LEU A 491 14.06 -32.79 -7.64
N SER A 492 14.64 -32.48 -8.78
CA SER A 492 15.92 -33.10 -9.20
C SER A 492 17.14 -32.44 -8.58
N GLU A 493 17.02 -31.19 -8.12
CA GLU A 493 18.15 -30.39 -7.62
C GLU A 493 18.30 -30.40 -6.10
N LEU A 494 17.20 -30.61 -5.36
CA LEU A 494 17.19 -30.56 -3.90
C LEU A 494 17.16 -31.96 -3.29
N PRO A 495 17.85 -32.20 -2.16
CA PRO A 495 18.04 -33.53 -1.59
C PRO A 495 16.84 -34.01 -0.75
N PHE A 496 15.64 -34.04 -1.31
CA PHE A 496 14.45 -34.54 -0.63
C PHE A 496 14.46 -36.07 -0.52
N ASN A 497 14.02 -36.56 0.63
CA ASN A 497 13.87 -38.00 0.90
C ASN A 497 12.44 -38.49 0.67
N THR A 498 11.47 -37.59 0.81
CA THR A 498 10.04 -37.91 0.74
C THR A 498 9.29 -36.83 -0.03
N LEU A 499 8.37 -37.25 -0.89
CA LEU A 499 7.43 -36.39 -1.59
C LEU A 499 6.02 -36.61 -1.05
N LYS A 500 5.35 -35.56 -0.57
CA LYS A 500 3.96 -35.60 -0.12
C LYS A 500 3.06 -35.09 -1.22
N ILE A 501 2.16 -35.92 -1.73
CA ILE A 501 1.19 -35.56 -2.78
C ILE A 501 0.00 -34.90 -2.12
N ASP A 502 -0.27 -33.67 -2.50
CA ASP A 502 -1.36 -32.86 -1.95
C ASP A 502 -2.75 -33.48 -2.22
N LYS A 503 -3.67 -33.24 -1.29
CA LYS A 503 -5.05 -33.69 -1.34
C LYS A 503 -5.74 -33.37 -2.67
N SER A 504 -5.48 -32.22 -3.27
CA SER A 504 -6.13 -31.79 -4.54
C SER A 504 -5.88 -32.77 -5.68
N LEU A 505 -4.71 -33.39 -5.77
CA LEU A 505 -4.40 -34.44 -6.72
C LEU A 505 -5.09 -35.78 -6.35
N ILE A 506 -5.12 -36.10 -5.06
CA ILE A 506 -5.77 -37.33 -4.56
C ILE A 506 -7.29 -37.25 -4.74
N ASP A 507 -7.93 -36.11 -4.60
CA ASP A 507 -9.36 -35.92 -4.87
C ASP A 507 -9.73 -36.21 -6.35
N CYS A 508 -8.78 -36.04 -7.26
CA CYS A 508 -8.96 -36.33 -8.68
C CYS A 508 -8.63 -37.76 -9.09
N ILE A 509 -8.19 -38.65 -8.18
CA ILE A 509 -7.65 -40.00 -8.49
C ILE A 509 -8.67 -40.94 -9.15
N HIS A 510 -9.96 -40.70 -8.95
CA HIS A 510 -11.04 -41.48 -9.60
C HIS A 510 -11.21 -41.13 -11.08
N GLN A 511 -10.74 -39.99 -11.53
CA GLN A 511 -10.76 -39.57 -12.93
C GLN A 511 -9.56 -40.20 -13.66
N GLN A 512 -9.75 -40.68 -14.87
CA GLN A 512 -8.69 -41.31 -15.64
C GLN A 512 -7.42 -40.43 -15.80
N LYS A 513 -7.60 -39.13 -16.04
CA LYS A 513 -6.49 -38.17 -16.14
C LYS A 513 -5.80 -37.94 -14.79
N GLY A 514 -6.58 -37.78 -13.70
CA GLY A 514 -6.05 -37.63 -12.35
C GLY A 514 -5.25 -38.83 -11.90
N ARG A 515 -5.80 -40.07 -12.14
CA ARG A 515 -5.10 -41.34 -11.88
C ARG A 515 -3.76 -41.40 -12.59
N MET A 516 -3.71 -41.04 -13.89
CA MET A 516 -2.48 -41.03 -14.66
C MET A 516 -1.45 -40.06 -14.09
N VAL A 517 -1.88 -38.85 -13.67
CA VAL A 517 -0.98 -37.85 -13.09
C VAL A 517 -0.39 -38.35 -11.78
N VAL A 518 -1.21 -38.84 -10.84
CA VAL A 518 -0.73 -39.38 -9.56
C VAL A 518 0.25 -40.52 -9.76
N GLN A 519 -0.06 -41.47 -10.67
CA GLN A 519 0.82 -42.59 -10.99
C GLN A 519 2.17 -42.12 -11.54
N GLN A 520 2.18 -41.12 -12.44
CA GLN A 520 3.44 -40.62 -13.00
C GLN A 520 4.26 -39.86 -11.94
N VAL A 521 3.62 -39.18 -11.01
CA VAL A 521 4.30 -38.50 -9.87
C VAL A 521 4.96 -39.54 -8.97
N ILE A 522 4.27 -40.63 -8.64
CA ILE A 522 4.85 -41.72 -7.82
C ILE A 522 6.06 -42.36 -8.54
N ILE A 523 5.95 -42.70 -9.82
CA ILE A 523 7.05 -43.24 -10.62
C ILE A 523 8.24 -42.28 -10.66
N LEU A 524 7.99 -41.00 -10.87
CA LEU A 524 9.03 -39.97 -10.88
C LEU A 524 9.75 -39.86 -9.52
N ALA A 525 9.01 -39.81 -8.44
CA ALA A 525 9.58 -39.73 -7.09
C ALA A 525 10.46 -40.95 -6.78
N HIS A 526 9.99 -42.15 -7.09
CA HIS A 526 10.77 -43.39 -6.95
C HIS A 526 12.02 -43.39 -7.83
N GLY A 527 11.91 -42.88 -9.07
CA GLY A 527 13.06 -42.74 -9.99
C GLY A 527 14.13 -41.78 -9.47
N LEU A 528 13.74 -40.83 -8.62
CA LEU A 528 14.63 -39.90 -7.92
C LEU A 528 15.10 -40.41 -6.54
N GLY A 529 14.69 -41.62 -6.13
CA GLY A 529 15.07 -42.24 -4.84
C GLY A 529 14.27 -41.72 -3.63
N MET A 530 13.13 -41.07 -3.87
CA MET A 530 12.26 -40.56 -2.81
C MET A 530 11.16 -41.56 -2.47
N LYS A 531 10.70 -41.57 -1.20
CA LYS A 531 9.44 -42.18 -0.79
C LYS A 531 8.27 -41.24 -1.09
N VAL A 532 7.08 -41.81 -1.23
CA VAL A 532 5.86 -41.04 -1.50
C VAL A 532 4.86 -41.19 -0.36
N VAL A 533 4.30 -40.07 0.08
CA VAL A 533 3.16 -40.00 1.01
C VAL A 533 1.97 -39.40 0.28
N ALA A 534 0.85 -40.10 0.18
CA ALA A 534 -0.40 -39.55 -0.33
C ALA A 534 -1.21 -38.91 0.81
N GLU A 535 -1.55 -37.65 0.68
CA GLU A 535 -2.27 -36.88 1.68
C GLU A 535 -3.77 -36.78 1.44
N GLY A 536 -4.53 -36.52 2.50
CA GLY A 536 -5.97 -36.28 2.41
C GLY A 536 -6.76 -37.48 1.93
N VAL A 537 -6.26 -38.70 2.13
CA VAL A 537 -6.98 -39.94 1.77
C VAL A 537 -8.16 -40.16 2.70
N GLU A 538 -9.37 -40.24 2.16
CA GLU A 538 -10.62 -40.29 2.93
C GLU A 538 -11.44 -41.57 2.66
N THR A 539 -11.17 -42.31 1.56
CA THR A 539 -11.98 -43.49 1.16
C THR A 539 -11.14 -44.73 0.92
N ALA A 540 -11.78 -45.92 1.10
CA ALA A 540 -11.15 -47.21 0.83
C ALA A 540 -10.73 -47.35 -0.65
N ASP A 541 -11.54 -46.85 -1.57
CA ASP A 541 -11.24 -46.91 -3.02
C ASP A 541 -9.96 -46.11 -3.34
N GLN A 542 -9.72 -44.98 -2.68
CA GLN A 542 -8.46 -44.21 -2.83
C GLN A 542 -7.27 -45.06 -2.35
N VAL A 543 -7.42 -45.73 -1.21
CA VAL A 543 -6.36 -46.63 -0.66
C VAL A 543 -6.01 -47.73 -1.62
N GLU A 544 -7.01 -48.44 -2.20
CA GLU A 544 -6.78 -49.51 -3.17
C GLU A 544 -6.06 -48.99 -4.42
N LEU A 545 -6.50 -47.86 -4.95
CA LEU A 545 -5.84 -47.25 -6.11
C LEU A 545 -4.39 -46.87 -5.83
N LEU A 546 -4.10 -46.29 -4.66
CA LEU A 546 -2.74 -45.95 -4.25
C LEU A 546 -1.88 -47.17 -4.01
N LYS A 547 -2.46 -48.27 -3.54
CA LYS A 547 -1.80 -49.58 -3.40
C LYS A 547 -1.43 -50.17 -4.75
N GLU A 548 -2.34 -50.10 -5.75
CA GLU A 548 -2.07 -50.51 -7.14
C GLU A 548 -0.94 -49.71 -7.79
N MET A 549 -0.82 -48.40 -7.42
CA MET A 549 0.22 -47.49 -7.92
C MET A 549 1.54 -47.61 -7.17
N GLU A 550 1.65 -48.52 -6.22
CA GLU A 550 2.84 -48.72 -5.37
C GLU A 550 3.24 -47.48 -4.53
N CYS A 551 2.26 -46.69 -4.10
CA CYS A 551 2.52 -45.61 -3.14
C CYS A 551 3.09 -46.20 -1.83
N ASP A 552 4.05 -45.53 -1.19
CA ASP A 552 4.71 -46.05 0.02
C ASP A 552 3.84 -45.84 1.27
N ASN A 553 3.38 -44.59 1.50
CA ASN A 553 2.63 -44.24 2.68
C ASN A 553 1.38 -43.44 2.35
N ILE A 554 0.43 -43.50 3.28
CA ILE A 554 -0.83 -42.78 3.22
C ILE A 554 -1.04 -41.98 4.52
N GLN A 555 -1.53 -40.77 4.37
CA GLN A 555 -1.97 -39.91 5.47
C GLN A 555 -3.37 -39.38 5.14
N GLY A 556 -4.34 -39.57 6.06
CA GLY A 556 -5.69 -39.07 5.82
C GLY A 556 -6.71 -39.53 6.83
N PHE A 557 -7.93 -38.98 6.72
CA PHE A 557 -9.02 -39.25 7.68
C PHE A 557 -9.59 -40.67 7.54
N TYR A 558 -9.26 -41.38 6.49
CA TYR A 558 -9.61 -42.77 6.37
C TYR A 558 -9.03 -43.60 7.53
N TYR A 559 -7.75 -43.41 7.85
CA TYR A 559 -7.11 -44.10 8.97
C TYR A 559 -7.18 -43.34 10.29
N SER A 560 -6.85 -42.05 10.27
CA SER A 560 -6.82 -41.24 11.49
C SER A 560 -6.87 -39.75 11.23
N ARG A 561 -7.61 -39.05 12.07
CA ARG A 561 -7.46 -37.60 12.23
C ARG A 561 -6.20 -37.30 13.04
N PRO A 562 -5.69 -36.04 13.04
CA PRO A 562 -4.64 -35.62 13.96
C PRO A 562 -5.04 -35.90 15.43
N LEU A 563 -4.19 -36.55 16.15
CA LEU A 563 -4.44 -37.03 17.54
C LEU A 563 -3.63 -36.22 18.55
N PRO A 564 -4.18 -35.94 19.74
CA PRO A 564 -3.39 -35.47 20.89
C PRO A 564 -2.31 -36.47 21.24
N LYS A 565 -1.23 -36.02 21.90
CA LYS A 565 -0.06 -36.82 22.29
C LYS A 565 -0.43 -38.18 22.92
N ALA A 566 -1.33 -38.18 23.92
CA ALA A 566 -1.69 -39.42 24.65
C ALA A 566 -2.42 -40.46 23.76
N GLU A 567 -3.29 -40.00 22.89
CA GLU A 567 -4.03 -40.86 21.95
C GLU A 567 -3.11 -41.41 20.84
N PHE A 568 -2.16 -40.60 20.38
CA PHE A 568 -1.17 -41.01 19.38
C PHE A 568 -0.29 -42.14 19.94
N VAL A 569 0.23 -41.99 21.17
CA VAL A 569 1.03 -43.04 21.83
C VAL A 569 0.26 -44.35 21.93
N LYS A 570 -0.98 -44.31 22.46
CA LYS A 570 -1.83 -45.49 22.54
C LYS A 570 -2.02 -46.17 21.18
N LYS A 571 -2.30 -45.36 20.12
CA LYS A 571 -2.52 -45.89 18.78
C LYS A 571 -1.24 -46.47 18.16
N SER A 572 -0.06 -45.93 18.47
CA SER A 572 1.22 -46.45 18.00
C SER A 572 1.63 -47.78 18.71
N GLU A 573 1.16 -47.99 19.93
CA GLU A 573 1.39 -49.24 20.67
C GLU A 573 0.46 -50.40 20.24
N GLU A 574 -0.73 -50.06 19.72
CA GLU A 574 -1.73 -51.01 19.24
C GLU A 574 -1.41 -51.54 17.80
N ASN A 575 -0.46 -50.93 17.12
CA ASN A 575 -0.17 -51.11 15.70
C ASN A 575 1.21 -51.78 15.47
#